data_bc91694b295e7cb28dd1e1c351f831aa
#
_entry.id   bc91694b295e7cb28dd1e1c351f831aa
#
_cell.length_a   1.000
_cell.length_b   1.000
_cell.length_c   1.000
_cell.angle_alpha   90.00
_cell.angle_beta   90.00
_cell.angle_gamma   90.00
#
_symmetry.space_group_name_H-M   'P 1'
#
loop_
_entity.id
_entity.type
_entity.pdbx_description
1 polymer ?
#
loop_
_entity_poly.entity_id
_entity_poly.type
_entity_poly.pdbx_seq_one_letter_code
_entity_poly.pdbx_strand_id
1 'polypeptide(L)'
;MKFELQHTDAQSDARAGKLTTDHGEILTPIFMPVGTCGSVKGVHFDELREQIQAQIILGNTYHLYLRPGLDILRQAGGLHQFGGWNRPILTDSGGFQVFSLTGIRKLREEGCEFRSHIDGSKHIFTPENVMDTQRIIGADIIMAFDECPPGQSDYQYAKKSLQLTQRWLDRCFRRFQETAPLYGHQQSLFPIVQGCTFKELRRDAAKYVADKDADGNAMGGLAVGEPTEVMYEMIEVVNEILPTDKPRYLMGVGTPQNILEAIERGVDMFDCVMPTRNGRNAMLFTYEGTMNMRNKKWESDFTPIDPDGCHTDQIYTKAYLHHLFKAQELLAMQIASIHNLAFYLRLVTDARQHIIDGDFSSWKRSVVENLGRRR
;
A
#
# COMPACT_ATOMS: atom_id res chain seq x y z
N MET A 1 13.80 -9.51 9.23
CA MET A 1 13.45 -8.08 9.38
C MET A 1 13.42 -7.71 10.86
N LYS A 2 13.66 -6.45 11.23
CA LYS A 2 13.54 -5.97 12.61
C LYS A 2 12.65 -4.73 12.64
N PHE A 3 11.70 -4.69 13.57
CA PHE A 3 10.92 -3.48 13.87
C PHE A 3 11.33 -2.94 15.24
N GLU A 4 11.49 -1.63 15.34
CA GLU A 4 11.82 -0.91 16.57
C GLU A 4 10.79 0.20 16.74
N LEU A 5 9.92 0.06 17.75
CA LEU A 5 9.00 1.12 18.15
C LEU A 5 9.81 2.20 18.89
N GLN A 6 9.85 3.42 18.36
CA GLN A 6 10.68 4.51 18.86
C GLN A 6 9.90 5.50 19.71
N HIS A 7 8.65 5.76 19.35
CA HIS A 7 7.79 6.71 20.03
C HIS A 7 6.31 6.33 19.90
N THR A 8 5.51 6.66 20.94
CA THR A 8 4.04 6.55 20.92
C THR A 8 3.46 7.88 21.38
N ASP A 9 2.47 8.39 20.68
CA ASP A 9 1.78 9.62 21.04
C ASP A 9 1.04 9.46 22.39
N ALA A 10 1.09 10.48 23.24
CA ALA A 10 0.45 10.42 24.55
C ALA A 10 -1.08 10.58 24.51
N GLN A 11 -1.64 11.06 23.41
CA GLN A 11 -3.07 11.39 23.26
C GLN A 11 -3.82 10.45 22.30
N SER A 12 -3.11 9.53 21.63
CA SER A 12 -3.68 8.61 20.66
C SER A 12 -2.83 7.34 20.56
N ASP A 13 -3.25 6.38 19.71
CA ASP A 13 -2.47 5.18 19.42
C ASP A 13 -1.43 5.40 18.32
N ALA A 14 -1.25 6.66 17.85
CA ALA A 14 -0.26 6.99 16.83
C ALA A 14 1.16 6.69 17.32
N ARG A 15 1.96 6.09 16.43
CA ARG A 15 3.28 5.62 16.80
C ARG A 15 4.30 5.82 15.68
N ALA A 16 5.54 6.10 16.07
CA ALA A 16 6.68 6.22 15.20
C ALA A 16 7.65 5.07 15.45
N GLY A 17 8.04 4.38 14.40
CA GLY A 17 8.94 3.25 14.47
C GLY A 17 9.96 3.23 13.33
N LYS A 18 10.76 2.16 13.31
CA LYS A 18 11.75 1.89 12.27
C LYS A 18 11.75 0.41 11.93
N LEU A 19 11.56 0.10 10.63
CA LEU A 19 11.81 -1.24 10.11
C LEU A 19 13.21 -1.28 9.48
N THR A 20 13.92 -2.37 9.68
CA THR A 20 15.21 -2.64 9.03
C THR A 20 15.11 -3.90 8.19
N THR A 21 15.38 -3.79 6.90
CA THR A 21 15.53 -4.88 5.94
C THR A 21 16.95 -4.94 5.41
N ASP A 22 17.28 -5.95 4.60
CA ASP A 22 18.61 -6.06 3.99
C ASP A 22 18.84 -4.97 2.91
N HIS A 23 17.76 -4.36 2.37
CA HIS A 23 17.84 -3.26 1.40
C HIS A 23 17.68 -1.86 2.03
N GLY A 24 17.60 -1.76 3.35
CA GLY A 24 17.61 -0.48 4.04
C GLY A 24 16.56 -0.31 5.12
N GLU A 25 16.51 0.90 5.65
CA GLU A 25 15.62 1.29 6.74
C GLU A 25 14.33 1.95 6.20
N ILE A 26 13.23 1.76 6.92
CA ILE A 26 11.93 2.35 6.65
C ILE A 26 11.44 3.00 7.94
N LEU A 27 11.24 4.31 7.92
CA LEU A 27 10.71 5.07 9.04
C LEU A 27 9.18 5.11 8.96
N THR A 28 8.50 4.64 10.00
CA THR A 28 7.04 4.64 10.06
C THR A 28 6.49 5.80 10.89
N PRO A 29 5.28 6.32 10.59
CA PRO A 29 4.37 5.89 9.50
C PRO A 29 4.96 6.09 8.10
N ILE A 30 4.62 5.21 7.15
CA ILE A 30 5.15 5.25 5.79
C ILE A 30 4.05 5.00 4.75
N PHE A 31 4.11 5.72 3.63
CA PHE A 31 3.32 5.44 2.44
C PHE A 31 4.21 4.78 1.37
N MET A 32 3.73 3.70 0.78
CA MET A 32 4.45 2.93 -0.23
C MET A 32 3.90 3.25 -1.63
N PRO A 33 4.67 3.93 -2.51
CA PRO A 33 4.28 4.11 -3.90
C PRO A 33 4.04 2.77 -4.61
N VAL A 34 2.93 2.66 -5.33
CA VAL A 34 2.54 1.40 -6.00
C VAL A 34 3.19 1.30 -7.37
N GLY A 35 4.09 0.34 -7.49
CA GLY A 35 4.78 -0.08 -8.71
C GLY A 35 4.21 -1.39 -9.27
N THR A 36 2.98 -1.40 -9.77
CA THR A 36 2.18 -2.58 -10.17
C THR A 36 2.97 -3.61 -11.00
N CYS A 37 3.71 -3.16 -11.99
CA CYS A 37 4.52 -4.01 -12.88
C CYS A 37 6.02 -3.77 -12.68
N GLY A 38 6.47 -3.53 -11.45
CA GLY A 38 7.85 -3.20 -11.13
C GLY A 38 8.23 -1.76 -11.49
N SER A 39 7.25 -0.89 -11.78
CA SER A 39 7.47 0.55 -12.01
C SER A 39 6.30 1.37 -11.47
N VAL A 40 6.60 2.49 -10.85
CA VAL A 40 5.59 3.50 -10.47
C VAL A 40 5.20 4.30 -11.71
N LYS A 41 3.90 4.35 -12.00
CA LYS A 41 3.41 4.87 -13.29
C LYS A 41 3.80 6.34 -13.53
N GLY A 42 4.61 6.56 -14.58
CA GLY A 42 5.05 7.89 -15.02
C GLY A 42 6.12 8.53 -14.15
N VAL A 43 6.82 7.77 -13.30
CA VAL A 43 7.84 8.28 -12.39
C VAL A 43 9.09 7.43 -12.50
N HIS A 44 10.25 8.05 -12.73
CA HIS A 44 11.53 7.38 -12.71
C HIS A 44 11.98 7.04 -11.28
N PHE A 45 12.81 6.02 -11.14
CA PHE A 45 13.33 5.63 -9.81
C PHE A 45 14.21 6.71 -9.17
N ASP A 46 14.92 7.52 -9.97
CA ASP A 46 15.66 8.66 -9.45
C ASP A 46 14.75 9.71 -8.83
N GLU A 47 13.64 10.02 -9.48
CA GLU A 47 12.61 10.92 -8.93
C GLU A 47 11.99 10.36 -7.64
N LEU A 48 11.75 9.03 -7.59
CA LEU A 48 11.28 8.37 -6.37
C LEU A 48 12.28 8.46 -5.23
N ARG A 49 13.59 8.33 -5.52
CA ARG A 49 14.64 8.41 -4.51
C ARG A 49 14.93 9.83 -4.05
N GLU A 50 15.04 10.77 -4.97
CA GLU A 50 15.60 12.11 -4.74
C GLU A 50 14.52 13.14 -4.41
N GLN A 51 13.42 13.18 -5.17
CA GLN A 51 12.36 14.16 -4.98
C GLN A 51 11.24 13.66 -4.05
N ILE A 52 10.78 12.43 -4.25
CA ILE A 52 9.67 11.84 -3.50
C ILE A 52 10.17 11.24 -2.19
N GLN A 53 11.44 10.84 -2.14
CA GLN A 53 12.11 10.23 -0.99
C GLN A 53 11.45 8.91 -0.53
N ALA A 54 10.92 8.13 -1.48
CA ALA A 54 10.32 6.84 -1.19
C ALA A 54 11.36 5.88 -0.58
N GLN A 55 11.07 5.36 0.60
CA GLN A 55 11.94 4.42 1.31
C GLN A 55 11.64 2.97 0.91
N ILE A 56 10.43 2.69 0.45
CA ILE A 56 9.92 1.39 0.03
C ILE A 56 8.91 1.59 -1.10
N ILE A 57 8.82 0.63 -2.03
CA ILE A 57 7.77 0.57 -3.05
C ILE A 57 6.99 -0.74 -2.94
N LEU A 58 5.78 -0.78 -3.50
CA LEU A 58 4.96 -1.97 -3.55
C LEU A 58 4.86 -2.50 -4.98
N GLY A 59 5.14 -3.80 -5.17
CA GLY A 59 4.91 -4.54 -6.42
C GLY A 59 3.68 -5.45 -6.31
N ASN A 60 3.00 -5.71 -7.44
CA ASN A 60 1.86 -6.63 -7.44
C ASN A 60 2.25 -8.02 -7.96
N THR A 61 2.16 -9.02 -7.12
CA THR A 61 2.52 -10.41 -7.43
C THR A 61 1.77 -10.95 -8.64
N TYR A 62 0.46 -10.75 -8.73
CA TYR A 62 -0.35 -11.18 -9.87
C TYR A 62 0.15 -10.61 -11.21
N HIS A 63 0.43 -9.32 -11.26
CA HIS A 63 0.90 -8.67 -12.49
C HIS A 63 2.30 -9.11 -12.88
N LEU A 64 3.21 -9.21 -11.91
CA LEU A 64 4.59 -9.64 -12.13
C LEU A 64 4.68 -11.12 -12.54
N TYR A 65 3.82 -11.97 -11.98
CA TYR A 65 3.67 -13.38 -12.38
C TYR A 65 3.26 -13.51 -13.84
N LEU A 66 2.30 -12.72 -14.32
CA LEU A 66 1.85 -12.76 -15.71
C LEU A 66 2.82 -12.07 -16.67
N ARG A 67 3.42 -10.95 -16.25
CA ARG A 67 4.35 -10.14 -17.07
C ARG A 67 5.29 -9.32 -16.19
N PRO A 68 6.60 -9.52 -16.29
CA PRO A 68 7.32 -10.23 -17.35
C PRO A 68 7.26 -11.76 -17.25
N GLY A 69 6.78 -12.33 -16.15
CA GLY A 69 6.78 -13.76 -15.87
C GLY A 69 7.98 -14.18 -15.01
N LEU A 70 7.81 -15.32 -14.35
CA LEU A 70 8.76 -15.78 -13.33
C LEU A 70 10.14 -16.15 -13.88
N ASP A 71 10.20 -16.70 -15.10
CA ASP A 71 11.47 -17.10 -15.70
C ASP A 71 12.37 -15.89 -15.97
N ILE A 72 11.78 -14.79 -16.46
CA ILE A 72 12.52 -13.54 -16.69
C ILE A 72 13.00 -12.94 -15.38
N LEU A 73 12.12 -12.88 -14.37
CA LEU A 73 12.50 -12.35 -13.05
C LEU A 73 13.60 -13.17 -12.39
N ARG A 74 13.54 -14.51 -12.51
CA ARG A 74 14.58 -15.40 -11.96
C ARG A 74 15.92 -15.19 -12.66
N GLN A 75 15.93 -15.09 -14.00
CA GLN A 75 17.14 -14.83 -14.79
C GLN A 75 17.74 -13.45 -14.48
N ALA A 76 16.90 -12.46 -14.21
CA ALA A 76 17.34 -11.11 -13.86
C ALA A 76 17.90 -10.98 -12.42
N GLY A 77 17.76 -12.00 -11.57
CA GLY A 77 18.16 -11.92 -10.17
C GLY A 77 17.13 -11.26 -9.25
N GLY A 78 15.84 -11.39 -9.59
CA GLY A 78 14.72 -10.79 -8.84
C GLY A 78 14.36 -9.38 -9.25
N LEU A 79 13.30 -8.85 -8.63
CA LEU A 79 12.71 -7.56 -9.01
C LEU A 79 13.65 -6.38 -8.75
N HIS A 80 14.44 -6.42 -7.68
CA HIS A 80 15.45 -5.39 -7.39
C HIS A 80 16.43 -5.20 -8.54
N GLN A 81 17.03 -6.30 -9.02
CA GLN A 81 17.97 -6.27 -10.13
C GLN A 81 17.29 -5.96 -11.47
N PHE A 82 16.10 -6.53 -11.69
CA PHE A 82 15.33 -6.32 -12.92
C PHE A 82 14.95 -4.85 -13.12
N GLY A 83 14.52 -4.17 -12.07
CA GLY A 83 14.10 -2.77 -12.13
C GLY A 83 15.19 -1.74 -11.79
N GLY A 84 16.30 -2.17 -11.19
CA GLY A 84 17.33 -1.25 -10.67
C GLY A 84 16.90 -0.46 -9.44
N TRP A 85 15.97 -1.03 -8.63
CA TRP A 85 15.55 -0.44 -7.37
C TRP A 85 16.32 -1.06 -6.22
N ASN A 86 17.10 -0.27 -5.49
CA ASN A 86 18.02 -0.73 -4.44
C ASN A 86 17.54 -0.45 -3.01
N ARG A 87 16.27 -0.08 -2.83
CA ARG A 87 15.62 0.11 -1.54
C ARG A 87 14.59 -1.00 -1.30
N PRO A 88 14.00 -1.13 -0.11
CA PRO A 88 13.00 -2.13 0.20
C PRO A 88 11.86 -2.22 -0.82
N ILE A 89 11.37 -3.45 -1.02
CA ILE A 89 10.16 -3.76 -1.81
C ILE A 89 9.23 -4.61 -0.96
N LEU A 90 7.93 -4.29 -0.99
CA LEU A 90 6.86 -5.17 -0.55
C LEU A 90 6.12 -5.71 -1.76
N THR A 91 5.77 -7.01 -1.78
CA THR A 91 4.82 -7.55 -2.77
C THR A 91 3.54 -8.00 -2.11
N ASP A 92 2.39 -7.66 -2.71
CA ASP A 92 1.09 -8.17 -2.29
C ASP A 92 0.96 -9.67 -2.55
N SER A 93 -0.13 -10.30 -2.06
CA SER A 93 -0.39 -11.73 -2.28
C SER A 93 -0.84 -12.07 -3.71
N GLY A 94 -1.29 -11.08 -4.47
CA GLY A 94 -2.00 -11.29 -5.74
C GLY A 94 -3.48 -11.70 -5.58
N GLY A 95 -3.94 -11.98 -4.36
CA GLY A 95 -5.30 -12.43 -4.07
C GLY A 95 -6.35 -11.43 -4.55
N PHE A 96 -6.24 -10.17 -4.15
CA PHE A 96 -7.20 -9.12 -4.55
C PHE A 96 -7.33 -8.99 -6.07
N GLN A 97 -6.24 -9.06 -6.84
CA GLN A 97 -6.25 -8.93 -8.30
C GLN A 97 -6.92 -10.14 -8.94
N VAL A 98 -6.66 -11.35 -8.44
CA VAL A 98 -7.37 -12.56 -8.88
C VAL A 98 -8.88 -12.43 -8.64
N PHE A 99 -9.28 -11.82 -7.51
CA PHE A 99 -10.69 -11.63 -7.17
C PHE A 99 -11.35 -10.46 -7.92
N SER A 100 -10.64 -9.38 -8.21
CA SER A 100 -11.21 -8.15 -8.78
C SER A 100 -11.11 -8.06 -10.30
N LEU A 101 -10.07 -8.64 -10.93
CA LEU A 101 -9.78 -8.46 -12.35
C LEU A 101 -10.24 -9.64 -13.22
N THR A 102 -10.51 -10.80 -12.62
CA THR A 102 -10.87 -11.99 -13.40
C THR A 102 -12.36 -12.23 -13.36
N GLY A 103 -13.04 -12.08 -14.49
CA GLY A 103 -14.49 -12.32 -14.62
C GLY A 103 -14.92 -13.78 -14.35
N ILE A 104 -13.99 -14.74 -14.46
CA ILE A 104 -14.22 -16.17 -14.20
C ILE A 104 -13.13 -16.66 -13.27
N ARG A 105 -13.51 -16.90 -12.03
CA ARG A 105 -12.66 -17.52 -11.01
C ARG A 105 -13.37 -18.73 -10.40
N LYS A 106 -12.61 -19.72 -9.96
CA LYS A 106 -13.12 -20.83 -9.16
C LYS A 106 -12.32 -20.93 -7.87
N LEU A 107 -12.97 -20.59 -6.78
CA LEU A 107 -12.42 -20.72 -5.44
C LEU A 107 -12.59 -22.15 -4.95
N ARG A 108 -11.50 -22.75 -4.45
CA ARG A 108 -11.45 -24.10 -3.88
C ARG A 108 -10.58 -24.11 -2.64
N GLU A 109 -10.61 -25.21 -1.90
CA GLU A 109 -9.70 -25.42 -0.75
C GLU A 109 -8.22 -25.37 -1.18
N GLU A 110 -7.91 -25.90 -2.34
CA GLU A 110 -6.53 -25.97 -2.87
C GLU A 110 -5.99 -24.59 -3.27
N GLY A 111 -6.87 -23.69 -3.72
CA GLY A 111 -6.48 -22.38 -4.22
C GLY A 111 -7.55 -21.73 -5.11
N CYS A 112 -7.15 -20.79 -5.92
CA CYS A 112 -8.02 -20.07 -6.83
C CYS A 112 -7.60 -20.26 -8.30
N GLU A 113 -8.47 -20.87 -9.10
CA GLU A 113 -8.31 -20.93 -10.56
C GLU A 113 -8.80 -19.62 -11.18
N PHE A 114 -8.05 -19.08 -12.12
CA PHE A 114 -8.42 -17.85 -12.83
C PHE A 114 -7.94 -17.83 -14.28
N ARG A 115 -8.45 -16.88 -15.05
CA ARG A 115 -7.94 -16.59 -16.39
C ARG A 115 -7.16 -15.30 -16.41
N SER A 116 -6.01 -15.32 -17.08
CA SER A 116 -5.22 -14.13 -17.33
C SER A 116 -6.04 -13.07 -18.08
N HIS A 117 -6.00 -11.83 -17.59
CA HIS A 117 -6.62 -10.70 -18.28
C HIS A 117 -5.84 -10.25 -19.53
N ILE A 118 -4.64 -10.78 -19.74
CA ILE A 118 -3.77 -10.44 -20.86
C ILE A 118 -4.10 -11.27 -22.10
N ASP A 119 -4.22 -12.60 -21.93
CA ASP A 119 -4.31 -13.56 -23.02
C ASP A 119 -5.39 -14.65 -22.81
N GLY A 120 -6.10 -14.62 -21.68
CA GLY A 120 -7.13 -15.58 -21.34
C GLY A 120 -6.62 -16.98 -20.90
N SER A 121 -5.31 -17.19 -20.78
CA SER A 121 -4.72 -18.45 -20.31
C SER A 121 -5.20 -18.80 -18.91
N LYS A 122 -5.29 -20.12 -18.62
CA LYS A 122 -5.73 -20.61 -17.31
C LYS A 122 -4.55 -20.72 -16.36
N HIS A 123 -4.75 -20.24 -15.15
CA HIS A 123 -3.77 -20.29 -14.06
C HIS A 123 -4.45 -20.73 -12.77
N ILE A 124 -3.64 -21.19 -11.82
CA ILE A 124 -4.07 -21.45 -10.45
C ILE A 124 -3.08 -20.83 -9.48
N PHE A 125 -3.60 -20.05 -8.52
CA PHE A 125 -2.84 -19.66 -7.34
C PHE A 125 -3.23 -20.54 -6.16
N THR A 126 -2.22 -21.15 -5.55
CA THR A 126 -2.32 -21.86 -4.27
C THR A 126 -1.45 -21.14 -3.25
N PRO A 127 -1.68 -21.30 -1.94
CA PRO A 127 -0.78 -20.77 -0.94
C PRO A 127 0.70 -21.08 -1.21
N GLU A 128 1.00 -22.30 -1.62
CA GLU A 128 2.37 -22.73 -1.86
C GLU A 128 2.99 -22.05 -3.07
N ASN A 129 2.30 -22.04 -4.23
CA ASN A 129 2.91 -21.45 -5.43
C ASN A 129 2.94 -19.92 -5.39
N VAL A 130 2.08 -19.26 -4.60
CA VAL A 130 2.19 -17.82 -4.34
C VAL A 130 3.43 -17.52 -3.49
N MET A 131 3.76 -18.35 -2.50
CA MET A 131 5.03 -18.22 -1.77
C MET A 131 6.23 -18.40 -2.70
N ASP A 132 6.23 -19.45 -3.53
CA ASP A 132 7.29 -19.70 -4.51
C ASP A 132 7.42 -18.53 -5.51
N THR A 133 6.29 -17.98 -5.96
CA THR A 133 6.25 -16.80 -6.83
C THR A 133 6.93 -15.60 -6.18
N GLN A 134 6.60 -15.30 -4.92
CA GLN A 134 7.19 -14.17 -4.22
C GLN A 134 8.67 -14.42 -3.84
N ARG A 135 9.10 -15.69 -3.66
CA ARG A 135 10.53 -16.02 -3.57
C ARG A 135 11.27 -15.65 -4.86
N ILE A 136 10.66 -15.91 -6.03
CA ILE A 136 11.25 -15.58 -7.34
C ILE A 136 11.24 -14.08 -7.60
N ILE A 137 10.17 -13.37 -7.20
CA ILE A 137 10.13 -11.91 -7.29
C ILE A 137 11.21 -11.29 -6.41
N GLY A 138 11.42 -11.83 -5.19
CA GLY A 138 12.52 -11.43 -4.31
C GLY A 138 12.30 -10.11 -3.58
N ALA A 139 11.06 -9.76 -3.19
CA ALA A 139 10.78 -8.61 -2.35
C ALA A 139 11.24 -8.84 -0.89
N ASP A 140 11.50 -7.78 -0.13
CA ASP A 140 11.88 -7.87 1.30
C ASP A 140 10.72 -8.30 2.18
N ILE A 141 9.52 -7.79 1.88
CA ILE A 141 8.28 -8.12 2.57
C ILE A 141 7.33 -8.77 1.57
N ILE A 142 6.81 -9.94 1.92
CA ILE A 142 5.87 -10.69 1.10
C ILE A 142 4.59 -10.96 1.89
N MET A 143 3.45 -11.03 1.19
CA MET A 143 2.14 -11.19 1.83
C MET A 143 1.65 -12.63 1.70
N ALA A 144 1.01 -13.13 2.75
CA ALA A 144 0.34 -14.42 2.70
C ALA A 144 -0.84 -14.38 1.71
N PHE A 145 -1.09 -15.49 1.01
CA PHE A 145 -2.21 -15.60 0.09
C PHE A 145 -3.52 -15.69 0.86
N ASP A 146 -4.48 -14.83 0.50
CA ASP A 146 -5.76 -14.67 1.18
C ASP A 146 -6.92 -14.60 0.19
N GLU A 147 -8.14 -14.84 0.68
CA GLU A 147 -9.36 -14.45 0.00
C GLU A 147 -9.81 -13.08 0.52
N CYS A 148 -9.91 -12.10 -0.39
CA CYS A 148 -10.52 -10.81 -0.11
C CYS A 148 -11.98 -10.80 -0.59
N PRO A 149 -12.97 -11.05 0.27
CA PRO A 149 -14.37 -11.04 -0.13
C PRO A 149 -14.85 -9.61 -0.45
N PRO A 150 -15.91 -9.43 -1.26
CA PRO A 150 -16.55 -8.13 -1.44
C PRO A 150 -16.96 -7.53 -0.10
N GLY A 151 -16.79 -6.22 0.09
CA GLY A 151 -17.07 -5.55 1.37
C GLY A 151 -18.52 -5.66 1.85
N GLN A 152 -19.47 -5.90 0.94
CA GLN A 152 -20.91 -6.08 1.22
C GLN A 152 -21.32 -7.56 1.36
N SER A 153 -20.36 -8.47 1.54
CA SER A 153 -20.66 -9.89 1.75
C SER A 153 -21.47 -10.10 3.02
N ASP A 154 -22.40 -11.08 2.99
CA ASP A 154 -23.11 -11.47 4.19
C ASP A 154 -22.19 -12.18 5.20
N TYR A 155 -22.66 -12.26 6.45
CA TYR A 155 -21.87 -12.83 7.55
C TYR A 155 -21.44 -14.29 7.29
N GLN A 156 -22.31 -15.11 6.69
CA GLN A 156 -22.02 -16.53 6.47
C GLN A 156 -20.92 -16.71 5.41
N TYR A 157 -20.98 -15.91 4.36
CA TYR A 157 -19.91 -15.91 3.35
C TYR A 157 -18.61 -15.37 3.95
N ALA A 158 -18.65 -14.24 4.64
CA ALA A 158 -17.47 -13.64 5.29
C ALA A 158 -16.80 -14.62 6.27
N LYS A 159 -17.59 -15.37 7.06
CA LYS A 159 -17.08 -16.39 7.97
C LYS A 159 -16.42 -17.56 7.26
N LYS A 160 -17.02 -18.06 6.18
CA LYS A 160 -16.42 -19.15 5.37
C LYS A 160 -15.13 -18.70 4.69
N SER A 161 -15.12 -17.50 4.14
CA SER A 161 -13.96 -16.86 3.53
C SER A 161 -12.81 -16.73 4.55
N LEU A 162 -13.11 -16.22 5.75
CA LEU A 162 -12.12 -16.11 6.81
C LEU A 162 -11.52 -17.48 7.19
N GLN A 163 -12.34 -18.50 7.34
CA GLN A 163 -11.87 -19.85 7.67
C GLN A 163 -10.97 -20.42 6.56
N LEU A 164 -11.28 -20.16 5.29
CA LEU A 164 -10.43 -20.54 4.17
C LEU A 164 -9.09 -19.79 4.21
N THR A 165 -9.13 -18.47 4.40
CA THR A 165 -7.93 -17.62 4.52
C THR A 165 -7.02 -18.10 5.66
N GLN A 166 -7.58 -18.50 6.82
CA GLN A 166 -6.80 -19.04 7.93
C GLN A 166 -6.08 -20.35 7.56
N ARG A 167 -6.77 -21.29 6.89
CA ARG A 167 -6.12 -22.54 6.42
C ARG A 167 -5.05 -22.28 5.35
N TRP A 168 -5.30 -21.33 4.46
CA TRP A 168 -4.32 -20.89 3.47
C TRP A 168 -3.10 -20.21 4.14
N LEU A 169 -3.33 -19.44 5.21
CA LEU A 169 -2.26 -18.83 5.98
C LEU A 169 -1.31 -19.89 6.57
N ASP A 170 -1.85 -20.97 7.15
CA ASP A 170 -1.02 -22.06 7.67
C ASP A 170 -0.16 -22.71 6.57
N ARG A 171 -0.73 -22.90 5.39
CA ARG A 171 -0.02 -23.44 4.23
C ARG A 171 1.05 -22.47 3.72
N CYS A 172 0.78 -21.16 3.70
CA CYS A 172 1.76 -20.12 3.36
C CYS A 172 2.95 -20.15 4.33
N PHE A 173 2.70 -20.19 5.64
CA PHE A 173 3.76 -20.23 6.66
C PHE A 173 4.61 -21.48 6.53
N ARG A 174 3.98 -22.65 6.34
CA ARG A 174 4.70 -23.91 6.12
C ARG A 174 5.60 -23.82 4.89
N ARG A 175 5.04 -23.37 3.75
CA ARG A 175 5.82 -23.26 2.51
C ARG A 175 6.94 -22.23 2.62
N PHE A 176 6.71 -21.13 3.31
CA PHE A 176 7.72 -20.12 3.57
C PHE A 176 8.90 -20.67 4.38
N GLN A 177 8.63 -21.52 5.38
CA GLN A 177 9.66 -22.19 6.19
C GLN A 177 10.41 -23.29 5.42
N GLU A 178 9.74 -23.98 4.48
CA GLU A 178 10.35 -25.00 3.64
C GLU A 178 11.25 -24.45 2.53
N THR A 179 11.15 -23.18 2.22
CA THR A 179 11.86 -22.53 1.10
C THR A 179 12.81 -21.45 1.59
N ALA A 180 13.97 -21.34 0.95
CA ALA A 180 14.94 -20.29 1.25
C ALA A 180 14.79 -19.09 0.29
N PRO A 181 15.20 -17.88 0.70
CA PRO A 181 15.38 -16.74 -0.20
C PRO A 181 16.38 -17.06 -1.31
N LEU A 182 16.16 -16.51 -2.52
CA LEU A 182 16.95 -16.88 -3.70
C LEU A 182 18.13 -15.95 -3.99
N TYR A 183 18.12 -14.72 -3.49
CA TYR A 183 19.01 -13.65 -3.94
C TYR A 183 19.92 -13.07 -2.85
N GLY A 184 20.14 -13.83 -1.78
CA GLY A 184 21.11 -13.48 -0.72
C GLY A 184 20.62 -12.48 0.33
N HIS A 185 19.37 -12.04 0.26
CA HIS A 185 18.70 -11.23 1.29
C HIS A 185 17.53 -11.96 1.93
N GLN A 186 17.18 -11.59 3.15
CA GLN A 186 16.06 -12.19 3.89
C GLN A 186 14.73 -11.59 3.43
N GLN A 187 13.68 -12.42 3.50
CA GLN A 187 12.31 -11.99 3.25
C GLN A 187 11.47 -12.23 4.50
N SER A 188 10.52 -11.34 4.76
CA SER A 188 9.56 -11.45 5.86
C SER A 188 8.16 -11.69 5.33
N LEU A 189 7.45 -12.67 5.91
CA LEU A 189 6.08 -12.99 5.54
C LEU A 189 5.10 -12.27 6.47
N PHE A 190 4.21 -11.43 5.91
CA PHE A 190 3.13 -10.78 6.65
C PHE A 190 1.80 -11.50 6.42
N PRO A 191 1.13 -11.97 7.47
CA PRO A 191 -0.26 -12.42 7.42
C PRO A 191 -1.22 -11.25 7.26
N ILE A 192 -2.45 -11.55 6.77
CA ILE A 192 -3.50 -10.56 6.51
C ILE A 192 -4.72 -10.87 7.37
N VAL A 193 -5.15 -9.90 8.18
CA VAL A 193 -6.41 -9.93 8.91
C VAL A 193 -7.54 -9.61 7.95
N GLN A 194 -8.47 -10.56 7.76
CA GLN A 194 -9.70 -10.41 6.98
C GLN A 194 -10.93 -10.41 7.92
N GLY A 195 -12.16 -10.39 7.42
CA GLY A 195 -13.38 -10.44 8.23
C GLY A 195 -14.45 -9.43 7.84
N CYS A 196 -14.32 -8.77 6.67
CA CYS A 196 -15.21 -7.70 6.21
C CYS A 196 -15.42 -6.64 7.30
N THR A 197 -16.66 -6.21 7.54
CA THR A 197 -17.05 -5.23 8.57
C THR A 197 -17.66 -5.89 9.83
N PHE A 198 -17.39 -7.18 10.05
CA PHE A 198 -17.91 -7.90 11.21
C PHE A 198 -16.86 -7.95 12.33
N LYS A 199 -17.09 -7.21 13.42
CA LYS A 199 -16.18 -7.09 14.57
C LYS A 199 -15.73 -8.45 15.13
N GLU A 200 -16.65 -9.40 15.26
CA GLU A 200 -16.34 -10.74 15.77
C GLU A 200 -15.34 -11.45 14.86
N LEU A 201 -15.58 -11.43 13.53
CA LEU A 201 -14.68 -12.04 12.55
C LEU A 201 -13.31 -11.35 12.52
N ARG A 202 -13.28 -10.00 12.63
CA ARG A 202 -12.03 -9.24 12.74
C ARG A 202 -11.24 -9.61 14.00
N ARG A 203 -11.91 -9.76 15.16
CA ARG A 203 -11.26 -10.21 16.40
C ARG A 203 -10.70 -11.62 16.27
N ASP A 204 -11.49 -12.55 15.72
CA ASP A 204 -11.04 -13.92 15.51
C ASP A 204 -9.84 -13.98 14.56
N ALA A 205 -9.90 -13.22 13.45
CA ALA A 205 -8.81 -13.11 12.50
C ALA A 205 -7.54 -12.49 13.12
N ALA A 206 -7.69 -11.40 13.88
CA ALA A 206 -6.57 -10.73 14.53
C ALA A 206 -5.85 -11.62 15.55
N LYS A 207 -6.60 -12.39 16.36
CA LYS A 207 -6.02 -13.39 17.28
C LYS A 207 -5.27 -14.47 16.52
N TYR A 208 -5.88 -15.03 15.46
CA TYR A 208 -5.28 -16.07 14.65
C TYR A 208 -3.97 -15.61 13.97
N VAL A 209 -3.96 -14.36 13.51
CA VAL A 209 -2.79 -13.73 12.90
C VAL A 209 -1.70 -13.44 13.95
N ALA A 210 -2.07 -12.89 15.12
CA ALA A 210 -1.14 -12.61 16.20
C ALA A 210 -0.42 -13.87 16.70
N ASP A 211 -1.13 -15.02 16.77
CA ASP A 211 -0.56 -16.31 17.19
C ASP A 211 0.51 -16.84 16.21
N LYS A 212 0.65 -16.28 15.01
CA LYS A 212 1.70 -16.67 14.06
C LYS A 212 3.06 -16.07 14.39
N ASP A 213 3.13 -15.08 15.27
CA ASP A 213 4.34 -14.33 15.64
C ASP A 213 5.17 -13.90 14.43
N ALA A 214 4.50 -13.39 13.41
CA ALA A 214 5.13 -12.90 12.19
C ALA A 214 5.93 -11.61 12.44
N ASP A 215 6.81 -11.26 11.51
CA ASP A 215 7.62 -10.02 11.57
C ASP A 215 6.79 -8.74 11.43
N GLY A 216 5.55 -8.84 10.96
CA GLY A 216 4.58 -7.75 10.83
C GLY A 216 3.23 -8.28 10.43
N ASN A 217 2.17 -7.47 10.53
CA ASN A 217 0.80 -7.87 10.30
C ASN A 217 0.08 -6.87 9.39
N ALA A 218 -0.81 -7.36 8.53
CA ALA A 218 -1.60 -6.50 7.65
C ALA A 218 -3.10 -6.62 7.91
N MET A 219 -3.82 -5.57 7.57
CA MET A 219 -5.28 -5.48 7.56
C MET A 219 -5.75 -5.33 6.12
N GLY A 220 -6.45 -6.34 5.61
CA GLY A 220 -7.05 -6.33 4.27
C GLY A 220 -8.57 -6.23 4.29
N GLY A 221 -9.18 -6.11 3.10
CA GLY A 221 -10.63 -6.09 2.92
C GLY A 221 -11.34 -4.91 3.58
N LEU A 222 -10.66 -3.76 3.65
CA LEU A 222 -11.21 -2.46 4.03
C LEU A 222 -11.06 -1.47 2.88
N ALA A 223 -11.78 -0.34 2.92
CA ALA A 223 -11.89 0.61 1.80
C ALA A 223 -12.44 -0.01 0.50
N VAL A 224 -13.33 -0.98 0.62
CA VAL A 224 -13.96 -1.71 -0.49
C VAL A 224 -15.47 -1.43 -0.61
N GLY A 225 -15.92 -0.28 -0.10
CA GLY A 225 -17.30 0.23 -0.24
C GLY A 225 -18.06 0.43 1.06
N GLU A 226 -17.47 0.15 2.21
CA GLU A 226 -18.04 0.46 3.53
C GLU A 226 -17.94 1.97 3.84
N PRO A 227 -18.79 2.49 4.74
CA PRO A 227 -18.63 3.83 5.29
C PRO A 227 -17.28 3.98 6.00
N THR A 228 -16.70 5.17 5.92
CA THR A 228 -15.36 5.46 6.47
C THR A 228 -15.28 5.20 7.98
N GLU A 229 -16.34 5.53 8.72
CA GLU A 229 -16.43 5.33 10.17
C GLU A 229 -16.38 3.85 10.53
N VAL A 230 -17.01 3.00 9.70
CA VAL A 230 -16.97 1.54 9.88
C VAL A 230 -15.55 1.00 9.65
N MET A 231 -14.85 1.53 8.65
CA MET A 231 -13.44 1.19 8.43
C MET A 231 -12.59 1.52 9.66
N TYR A 232 -12.75 2.72 10.22
CA TYR A 232 -12.01 3.15 11.42
C TYR A 232 -12.30 2.25 12.62
N GLU A 233 -13.56 1.91 12.84
CA GLU A 233 -13.95 0.98 13.90
C GLU A 233 -13.32 -0.41 13.73
N MET A 234 -13.21 -0.92 12.49
CA MET A 234 -12.55 -2.20 12.24
C MET A 234 -11.03 -2.12 12.49
N ILE A 235 -10.39 -0.99 12.20
CA ILE A 235 -8.97 -0.77 12.53
C ILE A 235 -8.76 -0.81 14.04
N GLU A 236 -9.59 -0.13 14.82
CA GLU A 236 -9.54 -0.13 16.28
C GLU A 236 -9.67 -1.55 16.84
N VAL A 237 -10.72 -2.28 16.41
CA VAL A 237 -10.97 -3.67 16.83
C VAL A 237 -9.78 -4.60 16.57
N VAL A 238 -9.08 -4.42 15.46
CA VAL A 238 -7.92 -5.24 15.09
C VAL A 238 -6.69 -4.82 15.89
N ASN A 239 -6.46 -3.51 16.03
CA ASN A 239 -5.27 -2.98 16.71
C ASN A 239 -5.29 -3.18 18.23
N GLU A 240 -6.47 -3.39 18.85
CA GLU A 240 -6.57 -3.86 20.24
C GLU A 240 -5.90 -5.23 20.47
N ILE A 241 -5.72 -6.04 19.42
CA ILE A 241 -5.27 -7.44 19.50
C ILE A 241 -3.88 -7.62 18.90
N LEU A 242 -3.56 -6.94 17.79
CA LEU A 242 -2.28 -7.12 17.13
C LEU A 242 -1.10 -6.67 18.02
N PRO A 243 0.02 -7.40 18.00
CA PRO A 243 1.21 -7.08 18.79
C PRO A 243 1.67 -5.62 18.59
N THR A 244 2.09 -4.99 19.68
CA THR A 244 2.56 -3.60 19.66
C THR A 244 4.02 -3.46 19.19
N ASP A 245 4.79 -4.53 19.30
CA ASP A 245 6.19 -4.63 18.90
C ASP A 245 6.36 -5.07 17.42
N LYS A 246 5.28 -5.12 16.65
CA LYS A 246 5.28 -5.46 15.24
C LYS A 246 4.65 -4.33 14.41
N PRO A 247 5.09 -4.10 13.15
CA PRO A 247 4.46 -3.12 12.27
C PRO A 247 3.07 -3.58 11.80
N ARG A 248 2.18 -2.61 11.60
CA ARG A 248 0.78 -2.78 11.20
C ARG A 248 0.55 -2.10 9.87
N TYR A 249 0.20 -2.88 8.86
CA TYR A 249 -0.01 -2.41 7.51
C TYR A 249 -1.49 -2.42 7.13
N LEU A 250 -2.05 -1.26 6.79
CA LEU A 250 -3.42 -1.11 6.26
C LEU A 250 -3.37 -1.08 4.74
N MET A 251 -3.88 -2.14 4.11
CA MET A 251 -3.75 -2.36 2.66
C MET A 251 -4.75 -1.50 1.86
N GLY A 252 -4.28 -0.85 0.81
CA GLY A 252 -5.09 -0.16 -0.19
C GLY A 252 -5.74 1.14 0.26
N VAL A 253 -5.38 1.69 1.41
CA VAL A 253 -5.93 2.93 1.97
C VAL A 253 -4.92 4.06 1.81
N GLY A 254 -5.28 5.21 1.36
CA GLY A 254 -6.35 5.76 0.56
C GLY A 254 -6.28 7.28 0.48
N THR A 255 -7.24 7.99 0.99
CA THR A 255 -7.21 9.46 1.01
C THR A 255 -6.24 9.99 2.07
N PRO A 256 -5.70 11.23 1.91
CA PRO A 256 -4.86 11.84 2.95
C PRO A 256 -5.51 11.85 4.33
N GLN A 257 -6.83 12.12 4.41
CA GLN A 257 -7.59 12.08 5.66
C GLN A 257 -7.60 10.68 6.27
N ASN A 258 -7.90 9.66 5.46
CA ASN A 258 -7.96 8.27 5.95
C ASN A 258 -6.60 7.78 6.47
N ILE A 259 -5.51 8.25 5.86
CA ILE A 259 -4.15 7.95 6.33
C ILE A 259 -3.93 8.54 7.72
N LEU A 260 -4.23 9.84 7.92
CA LEU A 260 -4.05 10.48 9.23
C LEU A 260 -4.96 9.86 10.31
N GLU A 261 -6.20 9.52 9.96
CA GLU A 261 -7.13 8.85 10.87
C GLU A 261 -6.67 7.44 11.24
N ALA A 262 -6.07 6.71 10.29
CA ALA A 262 -5.53 5.39 10.56
C ALA A 262 -4.21 5.44 11.36
N ILE A 263 -3.36 6.45 11.13
CA ILE A 263 -2.16 6.71 11.95
C ILE A 263 -2.56 6.93 13.41
N GLU A 264 -3.59 7.76 13.67
CA GLU A 264 -4.11 8.02 15.02
C GLU A 264 -4.52 6.72 15.74
N ARG A 265 -4.94 5.71 14.97
CA ARG A 265 -5.36 4.40 15.45
C ARG A 265 -4.24 3.34 15.46
N GLY A 266 -3.00 3.77 15.28
CA GLY A 266 -1.82 2.90 15.42
C GLY A 266 -1.43 2.11 14.18
N VAL A 267 -1.78 2.57 12.97
CA VAL A 267 -1.31 2.00 11.71
C VAL A 267 0.02 2.61 11.30
N ASP A 268 0.94 1.78 10.80
CA ASP A 268 2.32 2.16 10.46
C ASP A 268 2.57 2.28 8.96
N MET A 269 1.92 1.44 8.14
CA MET A 269 2.24 1.30 6.72
C MET A 269 0.98 1.40 5.86
N PHE A 270 1.11 2.06 4.71
CA PHE A 270 0.02 2.33 3.78
C PHE A 270 0.47 2.16 2.34
N ASP A 271 -0.46 1.77 1.47
CA ASP A 271 -0.35 1.87 0.03
C ASP A 271 -1.67 2.31 -0.57
N CYS A 272 -1.64 2.96 -1.70
CA CYS A 272 -2.81 3.16 -2.55
C CYS A 272 -2.39 3.61 -3.95
N VAL A 273 -3.19 3.27 -4.95
CA VAL A 273 -2.99 3.76 -6.31
C VAL A 273 -3.47 5.21 -6.53
N MET A 274 -4.17 5.79 -5.54
CA MET A 274 -4.77 7.12 -5.66
C MET A 274 -3.79 8.23 -6.06
N PRO A 275 -2.60 8.36 -5.49
CA PRO A 275 -1.69 9.45 -5.85
C PRO A 275 -1.43 9.51 -7.36
N THR A 276 -0.97 8.42 -7.94
CA THR A 276 -0.66 8.38 -9.38
C THR A 276 -1.91 8.30 -10.25
N ARG A 277 -2.98 7.60 -9.82
CA ARG A 277 -4.25 7.55 -10.56
C ARG A 277 -4.89 8.92 -10.66
N ASN A 278 -5.02 9.61 -9.53
CA ASN A 278 -5.62 10.95 -9.47
C ASN A 278 -4.75 11.99 -10.17
N GLY A 279 -3.42 11.92 -10.00
CA GLY A 279 -2.48 12.77 -10.74
C GLY A 279 -2.69 12.67 -12.26
N ARG A 280 -2.71 11.46 -12.81
CA ARG A 280 -2.96 11.26 -14.23
C ARG A 280 -4.37 11.73 -14.70
N ASN A 281 -5.31 11.90 -13.77
CA ASN A 281 -6.63 12.47 -14.00
C ASN A 281 -6.73 13.96 -13.64
N ALA A 282 -5.59 14.65 -13.51
CA ALA A 282 -5.48 16.07 -13.21
C ALA A 282 -5.96 16.48 -11.81
N MET A 283 -6.03 15.55 -10.87
CA MET A 283 -6.37 15.83 -9.47
C MET A 283 -5.12 15.83 -8.62
N LEU A 284 -4.78 16.96 -8.01
CA LEU A 284 -3.67 17.14 -7.10
C LEU A 284 -4.15 17.24 -5.65
N PHE A 285 -3.34 16.72 -4.71
CA PHE A 285 -3.57 16.82 -3.27
C PHE A 285 -2.61 17.84 -2.65
N THR A 286 -3.10 18.69 -1.77
CA THR A 286 -2.31 19.65 -1.01
C THR A 286 -2.86 19.76 0.43
N TYR A 287 -2.12 20.38 1.35
CA TYR A 287 -2.62 20.68 2.70
C TYR A 287 -3.83 21.63 2.73
N GLU A 288 -4.02 22.41 1.66
CA GLU A 288 -5.17 23.32 1.54
C GLU A 288 -6.37 22.67 0.82
N GLY A 289 -6.23 21.42 0.40
CA GLY A 289 -7.28 20.69 -0.29
C GLY A 289 -6.88 20.17 -1.67
N THR A 290 -7.87 19.75 -2.45
CA THR A 290 -7.65 19.15 -3.77
C THR A 290 -7.78 20.17 -4.89
N MET A 291 -6.90 20.11 -5.89
CA MET A 291 -6.91 20.95 -7.08
C MET A 291 -7.21 20.13 -8.33
N ASN A 292 -8.28 20.44 -9.05
CA ASN A 292 -8.49 19.89 -10.38
C ASN A 292 -7.84 20.81 -11.43
N MET A 293 -6.73 20.35 -12.01
CA MET A 293 -5.93 21.15 -12.94
C MET A 293 -6.62 21.39 -14.30
N ARG A 294 -7.76 20.78 -14.57
CA ARG A 294 -8.60 21.11 -15.76
C ARG A 294 -9.48 22.35 -15.58
N ASN A 295 -9.60 22.85 -14.32
CA ASN A 295 -10.41 24.04 -14.05
C ASN A 295 -9.79 25.29 -14.66
N LYS A 296 -10.60 26.11 -15.33
CA LYS A 296 -10.18 27.33 -16.05
C LYS A 296 -9.49 28.36 -15.12
N LYS A 297 -9.81 28.37 -13.83
CA LYS A 297 -9.19 29.30 -12.87
C LYS A 297 -7.67 29.21 -12.79
N TRP A 298 -7.07 28.06 -13.18
CA TRP A 298 -5.62 27.86 -13.18
C TRP A 298 -4.91 28.40 -14.42
N GLU A 299 -5.67 28.81 -15.48
CA GLU A 299 -5.14 29.21 -16.78
C GLU A 299 -4.15 30.40 -16.69
N SER A 300 -4.35 31.28 -15.71
CA SER A 300 -3.48 32.45 -15.47
C SER A 300 -2.85 32.46 -14.09
N ASP A 301 -2.77 31.33 -13.41
CA ASP A 301 -2.08 31.21 -12.14
C ASP A 301 -0.61 30.81 -12.36
N PHE A 302 0.27 31.82 -12.41
CA PHE A 302 1.70 31.65 -12.65
C PHE A 302 2.50 31.38 -11.36
N THR A 303 1.83 31.08 -10.25
CA THR A 303 2.50 30.65 -9.03
C THR A 303 2.90 29.17 -9.11
N PRO A 304 3.93 28.73 -8.35
CA PRO A 304 4.32 27.32 -8.26
C PRO A 304 3.13 26.42 -7.91
N ILE A 305 3.21 25.15 -8.32
CA ILE A 305 2.18 24.14 -8.00
C ILE A 305 2.00 24.05 -6.48
N ASP A 306 3.09 23.86 -5.77
CA ASP A 306 3.18 23.91 -4.30
C ASP A 306 4.54 24.54 -3.93
N PRO A 307 4.58 25.72 -3.30
CA PRO A 307 5.85 26.36 -2.95
C PRO A 307 6.66 25.58 -1.90
N ASP A 308 5.98 24.80 -1.07
CA ASP A 308 6.59 23.94 -0.04
C ASP A 308 6.74 22.48 -0.53
N GLY A 309 6.44 22.21 -1.80
CA GLY A 309 6.49 20.89 -2.41
C GLY A 309 7.91 20.48 -2.83
N CYS A 310 7.98 19.39 -3.61
CA CYS A 310 9.23 18.89 -4.15
C CYS A 310 9.79 19.82 -5.26
N HIS A 311 10.99 19.51 -5.75
CA HIS A 311 11.63 20.33 -6.81
C HIS A 311 10.71 20.55 -8.03
N THR A 312 10.03 19.51 -8.48
CA THR A 312 9.07 19.61 -9.61
C THR A 312 7.95 20.62 -9.33
N ASP A 313 7.44 20.68 -8.09
CA ASP A 313 6.37 21.59 -7.69
C ASP A 313 6.81 23.07 -7.67
N GLN A 314 8.09 23.32 -7.40
CA GLN A 314 8.67 24.64 -7.30
C GLN A 314 8.98 25.25 -8.68
N ILE A 315 9.36 24.42 -9.65
CA ILE A 315 9.75 24.91 -11.00
C ILE A 315 8.57 25.03 -11.97
N TYR A 316 7.51 24.26 -11.80
CA TYR A 316 6.34 24.34 -12.68
C TYR A 316 5.21 25.16 -12.04
N THR A 317 4.56 26.01 -12.89
CA THR A 317 3.41 26.80 -12.45
C THR A 317 2.09 26.04 -12.66
N LYS A 318 1.06 26.43 -11.92
CA LYS A 318 -0.30 25.91 -12.09
C LYS A 318 -0.82 26.18 -13.50
N ALA A 319 -0.54 27.37 -14.06
CA ALA A 319 -0.91 27.71 -15.44
C ALA A 319 -0.27 26.78 -16.46
N TYR A 320 1.03 26.49 -16.31
CA TYR A 320 1.72 25.57 -17.22
C TYR A 320 1.17 24.14 -17.13
N LEU A 321 0.96 23.64 -15.91
CA LEU A 321 0.38 22.30 -15.71
C LEU A 321 -1.05 22.22 -16.27
N HIS A 322 -1.88 23.26 -16.05
CA HIS A 322 -3.19 23.37 -16.67
C HIS A 322 -3.12 23.27 -18.21
N HIS A 323 -2.21 24.04 -18.82
CA HIS A 323 -1.96 24.00 -20.27
C HIS A 323 -1.59 22.59 -20.74
N LEU A 324 -0.65 21.91 -20.06
CA LEU A 324 -0.23 20.57 -20.42
C LEU A 324 -1.39 19.55 -20.38
N PHE A 325 -2.27 19.63 -19.36
CA PHE A 325 -3.46 18.78 -19.30
C PHE A 325 -4.46 19.08 -20.43
N LYS A 326 -4.61 20.35 -20.84
CA LYS A 326 -5.43 20.75 -21.97
C LYS A 326 -4.86 20.26 -23.29
N ALA A 327 -3.54 20.32 -23.46
CA ALA A 327 -2.82 19.83 -24.63
C ALA A 327 -2.66 18.29 -24.65
N GLN A 328 -3.06 17.59 -23.58
CA GLN A 328 -2.93 16.14 -23.40
C GLN A 328 -1.47 15.64 -23.45
N GLU A 329 -0.54 16.47 -22.99
CA GLU A 329 0.87 16.12 -22.91
C GLU A 329 1.15 15.08 -21.82
N LEU A 330 2.02 14.10 -22.12
CA LEU A 330 2.41 13.07 -21.15
C LEU A 330 3.09 13.67 -19.91
N LEU A 331 3.83 14.76 -20.10
CA LEU A 331 4.52 15.46 -19.01
C LEU A 331 3.53 15.93 -17.91
N ALA A 332 2.29 16.26 -18.24
CA ALA A 332 1.26 16.61 -17.27
C ALA A 332 1.03 15.50 -16.26
N MET A 333 0.95 14.26 -16.75
CA MET A 333 0.71 13.08 -15.91
C MET A 333 1.92 12.75 -15.05
N GLN A 334 3.14 13.00 -15.54
CA GLN A 334 4.37 12.80 -14.78
C GLN A 334 4.48 13.83 -13.65
N ILE A 335 4.37 15.12 -13.95
CA ILE A 335 4.39 16.21 -12.96
C ILE A 335 3.36 15.94 -11.86
N ALA A 336 2.13 15.66 -12.22
CA ALA A 336 1.03 15.43 -11.28
C ALA A 336 1.23 14.15 -10.44
N SER A 337 1.84 13.11 -10.99
CA SER A 337 2.16 11.88 -10.25
C SER A 337 3.30 12.12 -9.25
N ILE A 338 4.34 12.83 -9.64
CA ILE A 338 5.45 13.21 -8.76
C ILE A 338 4.93 14.08 -7.61
N HIS A 339 4.16 15.14 -7.93
CA HIS A 339 3.54 16.00 -6.94
C HIS A 339 2.74 15.21 -5.89
N ASN A 340 1.79 14.38 -6.34
CA ASN A 340 0.94 13.65 -5.42
C ASN A 340 1.71 12.64 -4.56
N LEU A 341 2.68 11.96 -5.10
CA LEU A 341 3.52 11.04 -4.32
C LEU A 341 4.38 11.80 -3.32
N ALA A 342 5.01 12.90 -3.72
CA ALA A 342 5.79 13.74 -2.82
C ALA A 342 4.93 14.29 -1.67
N PHE A 343 3.70 14.72 -1.98
CA PHE A 343 2.74 15.15 -0.97
C PHE A 343 2.39 14.03 0.02
N TYR A 344 2.12 12.80 -0.45
CA TYR A 344 1.79 11.68 0.43
C TYR A 344 2.96 11.28 1.32
N LEU A 345 4.20 11.28 0.80
CA LEU A 345 5.38 11.00 1.61
C LEU A 345 5.64 12.11 2.63
N ARG A 346 5.47 13.38 2.24
CA ARG A 346 5.54 14.52 3.17
C ARG A 346 4.50 14.39 4.27
N LEU A 347 3.26 14.08 3.94
CA LEU A 347 2.16 13.93 4.92
C LEU A 347 2.49 12.92 6.03
N VAL A 348 3.03 11.75 5.66
CA VAL A 348 3.39 10.72 6.67
C VAL A 348 4.68 11.08 7.41
N THR A 349 5.60 11.80 6.77
CA THR A 349 6.82 12.32 7.42
C THR A 349 6.48 13.38 8.45
N ASP A 350 5.60 14.32 8.12
CA ASP A 350 5.12 15.36 9.03
C ASP A 350 4.34 14.71 10.20
N ALA A 351 3.47 13.74 9.90
CA ALA A 351 2.78 12.97 10.93
C ALA A 351 3.76 12.29 11.90
N ARG A 352 4.83 11.65 11.37
CA ARG A 352 5.88 11.06 12.19
C ARG A 352 6.56 12.09 13.09
N GLN A 353 6.91 13.27 12.55
CA GLN A 353 7.56 14.32 13.33
C GLN A 353 6.66 14.80 14.47
N HIS A 354 5.38 15.04 14.19
CA HIS A 354 4.41 15.46 15.21
C HIS A 354 4.11 14.37 16.26
N ILE A 355 4.24 13.08 15.91
CA ILE A 355 4.20 11.99 16.89
C ILE A 355 5.41 12.08 17.83
N ILE A 356 6.61 12.31 17.30
CA ILE A 356 7.86 12.42 18.08
C ILE A 356 7.81 13.68 18.98
N ASP A 357 7.30 14.78 18.48
CA ASP A 357 7.18 16.06 19.19
C ASP A 357 6.02 16.04 20.22
N GLY A 358 5.13 15.03 20.17
CA GLY A 358 4.03 14.84 21.12
C GLY A 358 2.83 15.75 20.89
N ASP A 359 2.68 16.31 19.69
CA ASP A 359 1.57 17.20 19.32
C ASP A 359 0.75 16.72 18.12
N PHE A 360 0.87 15.43 17.74
CA PHE A 360 0.23 14.84 16.58
C PHE A 360 -1.29 15.10 16.53
N SER A 361 -2.00 14.86 17.64
CA SER A 361 -3.46 15.03 17.68
C SER A 361 -3.91 16.47 17.43
N SER A 362 -3.15 17.47 17.89
CA SER A 362 -3.46 18.88 17.64
C SER A 362 -3.14 19.28 16.20
N TRP A 363 -2.01 18.88 15.67
CA TRP A 363 -1.63 19.09 14.28
C TRP A 363 -2.62 18.42 13.33
N LYS A 364 -2.96 17.14 13.55
CA LYS A 364 -3.93 16.41 12.73
C LYS A 364 -5.25 17.16 12.62
N ARG A 365 -5.81 17.65 13.75
CA ARG A 365 -7.05 18.42 13.75
C ARG A 365 -6.95 19.70 12.92
N SER A 366 -5.79 20.35 12.91
CA SER A 366 -5.59 21.59 12.14
C SER A 366 -5.57 21.38 10.62
N VAL A 367 -5.14 20.19 10.16
CA VAL A 367 -4.95 19.90 8.73
C VAL A 367 -6.06 19.07 8.12
N VAL A 368 -6.67 18.14 8.86
CA VAL A 368 -7.58 17.11 8.32
C VAL A 368 -8.82 17.72 7.64
N GLU A 369 -9.38 18.79 8.19
CA GLU A 369 -10.53 19.47 7.59
C GLU A 369 -10.21 20.08 6.22
N ASN A 370 -9.01 20.59 6.05
CA ASN A 370 -8.59 21.23 4.80
C ASN A 370 -8.32 20.20 3.71
N LEU A 371 -7.74 19.05 4.05
CA LEU A 371 -7.39 18.01 3.10
C LEU A 371 -8.56 17.55 2.20
N GLY A 372 -9.79 17.60 2.67
CA GLY A 372 -11.00 17.26 1.93
C GLY A 372 -11.61 18.39 1.10
N ARG A 373 -11.17 19.61 1.23
CA ARG A 373 -11.73 20.76 0.52
C ARG A 373 -11.40 20.73 -0.96
N ARG A 374 -12.29 21.26 -1.78
CA ARG A 374 -12.04 21.48 -3.22
C ARG A 374 -11.62 22.93 -3.43
N ARG A 375 -10.41 23.09 -3.94
CA ARG A 375 -9.86 24.40 -4.32
C ARG A 375 -10.27 24.80 -5.71
#